data_882fa59996da1bf11bf9dfb10648c598
#
_entry.id   882fa59996da1bf11bf9dfb10648c598
#
_cell.length_a   1.000
_cell.length_b   1.000
_cell.length_c   1.000
_cell.angle_alpha   90.00
_cell.angle_beta   90.00
_cell.angle_gamma   90.00
#
_symmetry.space_group_name_H-M   'P 1'
#
loop_
_entity.id
_entity.type
_entity.pdbx_description
1 polymer ?
#
loop_
_entity_poly.entity_id
_entity_poly.type
_entity_poly.pdbx_seq_one_letter_code
_entity_poly.pdbx_strand_id
1 'polypeptide(L)'
;MRKPTSVDMLDKLGRVRLSKHFFMRDMLHSEIAQFHGLMNVPDDPDLAIEVGTRLCEDLLEPIQDRWGRITIRSAYRSREVNQLGCDMQAAGKAGYNCSSNEANAAGHIWDMLDANGHKGATACIVIPDFADAHPEEGDWQVLAEWIDAELPYSSLYFFPRLWAVNVSWHERPERRVDSYAAPKGRWSPPKLGSSLAPQPFEKE
;
A
#
# COMPACT_ATOMS: atom_id res chain seq x y z
N MET A 1 -11.17 9.45 17.66
CA MET A 1 -10.90 8.26 18.57
C MET A 1 -9.60 8.52 19.32
N ARG A 2 -9.36 7.91 20.49
CA ARG A 2 -8.04 8.03 21.17
C ARG A 2 -7.16 6.85 20.80
N LYS A 3 -5.83 7.00 20.87
CA LYS A 3 -4.86 5.92 20.72
C LYS A 3 -5.26 4.73 21.59
N PRO A 4 -5.36 3.50 21.04
CA PRO A 4 -5.70 2.30 21.80
C PRO A 4 -4.67 2.00 22.90
N THR A 5 -5.15 1.80 24.12
CA THR A 5 -4.36 1.42 25.30
C THR A 5 -4.87 0.14 25.96
N SER A 6 -5.89 -0.50 25.36
CA SER A 6 -6.47 -1.77 25.84
C SER A 6 -6.92 -2.62 24.67
N VAL A 7 -7.13 -3.92 24.93
CA VAL A 7 -7.66 -4.86 23.93
C VAL A 7 -9.02 -4.42 23.41
N ASP A 8 -9.91 -3.94 24.30
CA ASP A 8 -11.24 -3.42 23.89
C ASP A 8 -11.13 -2.22 22.95
N MET A 9 -10.23 -1.28 23.22
CA MET A 9 -10.00 -0.13 22.35
C MET A 9 -9.39 -0.56 21.00
N LEU A 10 -8.47 -1.52 21.00
CA LEU A 10 -7.87 -2.06 19.79
C LEU A 10 -8.90 -2.82 18.95
N ASP A 11 -9.78 -3.61 19.58
CA ASP A 11 -10.86 -4.31 18.88
C ASP A 11 -11.84 -3.32 18.27
N LYS A 12 -12.21 -2.25 18.98
CA LYS A 12 -13.06 -1.17 18.44
C LYS A 12 -12.41 -0.49 17.23
N LEU A 13 -11.12 -0.16 17.30
CA LEU A 13 -10.38 0.39 16.15
C LEU A 13 -10.36 -0.61 14.99
N GLY A 14 -10.05 -1.88 15.28
CA GLY A 14 -9.98 -2.92 14.26
C GLY A 14 -11.30 -3.19 13.53
N ARG A 15 -12.45 -2.92 14.18
CA ARG A 15 -13.79 -3.05 13.58
C ARG A 15 -14.21 -1.84 12.74
N VAL A 16 -13.44 -0.77 12.72
CA VAL A 16 -13.74 0.36 11.83
C VAL A 16 -13.66 -0.13 10.39
N ARG A 17 -14.76 0.02 9.67
CA ARG A 17 -14.85 -0.34 8.26
C ARG A 17 -14.38 0.83 7.43
N LEU A 18 -13.28 0.63 6.69
CA LEU A 18 -12.69 1.65 5.83
C LEU A 18 -13.40 1.74 4.46
N SER A 19 -13.89 0.58 3.96
CA SER A 19 -14.62 0.51 2.71
C SER A 19 -15.49 -0.75 2.65
N LYS A 20 -16.03 -1.11 1.49
CA LYS A 20 -16.90 -2.29 1.31
C LYS A 20 -16.27 -3.58 1.81
N HIS A 21 -14.97 -3.81 1.55
CA HIS A 21 -14.30 -5.07 1.86
C HIS A 21 -13.16 -4.95 2.88
N PHE A 22 -12.70 -3.74 3.21
CA PHE A 22 -11.55 -3.53 4.07
C PHE A 22 -11.90 -2.94 5.42
N PHE A 23 -11.25 -3.45 6.47
CA PHE A 23 -11.37 -2.97 7.84
C PHE A 23 -10.01 -2.50 8.35
N MET A 24 -10.03 -1.62 9.36
CA MET A 24 -8.79 -1.09 9.94
C MET A 24 -7.87 -2.19 10.47
N ARG A 25 -8.41 -3.32 10.99
CA ARG A 25 -7.60 -4.45 11.46
C ARG A 25 -6.72 -5.06 10.37
N ASP A 26 -7.20 -5.05 9.11
CA ASP A 26 -6.46 -5.60 7.98
C ASP A 26 -5.19 -4.76 7.69
N MET A 27 -5.24 -3.49 8.05
CA MET A 27 -4.17 -2.52 7.81
C MET A 27 -3.14 -2.44 8.94
N LEU A 28 -3.46 -2.97 10.14
CA LEU A 28 -2.59 -2.89 11.32
C LEU A 28 -1.58 -4.04 11.41
N HIS A 29 -1.61 -5.01 10.49
CA HIS A 29 -0.63 -6.11 10.49
C HIS A 29 0.78 -5.60 10.16
N SER A 30 1.78 -6.06 10.92
CA SER A 30 3.19 -5.76 10.70
C SER A 30 4.06 -6.86 11.27
N GLU A 31 4.85 -7.53 10.42
CA GLU A 31 5.82 -8.55 10.85
C GLU A 31 6.87 -7.96 11.80
N ILE A 32 7.30 -6.71 11.56
CA ILE A 32 8.26 -6.01 12.44
C ILE A 32 7.67 -5.86 13.84
N ALA A 33 6.44 -5.37 13.92
CA ALA A 33 5.77 -5.21 15.20
C ALA A 33 5.60 -6.55 15.94
N GLN A 34 5.13 -7.58 15.25
CA GLN A 34 4.93 -8.91 15.84
C GLN A 34 6.23 -9.53 16.33
N PHE A 35 7.30 -9.48 15.51
CA PHE A 35 8.59 -10.07 15.88
C PHE A 35 9.22 -9.39 17.09
N HIS A 36 9.07 -8.06 17.20
CA HIS A 36 9.67 -7.27 18.28
C HIS A 36 8.73 -7.01 19.47
N GLY A 37 7.50 -7.53 19.46
CA GLY A 37 6.53 -7.34 20.53
C GLY A 37 6.04 -5.89 20.66
N LEU A 38 6.02 -5.13 19.57
CA LEU A 38 5.55 -3.75 19.54
C LEU A 38 4.07 -3.67 19.14
N MET A 39 3.38 -2.64 19.65
CA MET A 39 2.04 -2.33 19.18
C MET A 39 2.09 -1.48 17.92
N ASN A 40 1.49 -1.97 16.83
CA ASN A 40 1.35 -1.21 15.59
C ASN A 40 0.00 -0.50 15.55
N VAL A 41 -0.13 0.59 16.31
CA VAL A 41 -1.37 1.37 16.44
C VAL A 41 -1.11 2.86 16.21
N PRO A 42 -2.05 3.59 15.59
CA PRO A 42 -1.88 5.01 15.32
C PRO A 42 -1.94 5.86 16.61
N ASP A 43 -1.12 6.91 16.64
CA ASP A 43 -1.17 7.96 17.64
C ASP A 43 -2.41 8.83 17.44
N ASP A 44 -2.74 9.09 16.15
CA ASP A 44 -3.99 9.75 15.73
C ASP A 44 -4.84 8.76 14.90
N PRO A 45 -5.74 7.98 15.55
CA PRO A 45 -6.60 7.04 14.86
C PRO A 45 -7.61 7.69 13.89
N ASP A 46 -8.04 8.93 14.14
CA ASP A 46 -9.02 9.59 13.30
C ASP A 46 -8.39 9.96 11.95
N LEU A 47 -7.16 10.48 11.97
CA LEU A 47 -6.40 10.73 10.75
C LEU A 47 -6.09 9.44 9.99
N ALA A 48 -5.65 8.38 10.70
CA ALA A 48 -5.36 7.09 10.06
C ALA A 48 -6.61 6.46 9.41
N ILE A 49 -7.78 6.58 10.04
CA ILE A 49 -9.06 6.12 9.47
C ILE A 49 -9.42 6.95 8.22
N GLU A 50 -9.30 8.27 8.30
CA GLU A 50 -9.61 9.16 7.18
C GLU A 50 -8.81 8.78 5.92
N VAL A 51 -7.48 8.73 6.04
CA VAL A 51 -6.61 8.43 4.89
C VAL A 51 -6.71 6.98 4.44
N GLY A 52 -6.90 6.05 5.39
CA GLY A 52 -7.15 4.64 5.09
C GLY A 52 -8.44 4.42 4.32
N THR A 53 -9.50 5.16 4.63
CA THR A 53 -10.76 5.17 3.87
C THR A 53 -10.51 5.62 2.43
N ARG A 54 -9.79 6.74 2.23
CA ARG A 54 -9.46 7.22 0.89
C ARG A 54 -8.62 6.21 0.10
N LEU A 55 -7.58 5.63 0.72
CA LEU A 55 -6.78 4.59 0.07
C LEU A 55 -7.65 3.40 -0.36
N CYS A 56 -8.54 2.93 0.53
CA CYS A 56 -9.38 1.78 0.24
C CYS A 56 -10.43 2.08 -0.84
N GLU A 57 -11.18 3.16 -0.70
CA GLU A 57 -12.27 3.51 -1.62
C GLU A 57 -11.76 3.93 -3.00
N ASP A 58 -10.71 4.76 -3.05
CA ASP A 58 -10.23 5.33 -4.31
C ASP A 58 -9.33 4.36 -5.08
N LEU A 59 -8.64 3.43 -4.40
CA LEU A 59 -7.63 2.57 -5.03
C LEU A 59 -7.88 1.08 -4.81
N LEU A 60 -8.00 0.59 -3.56
CA LEU A 60 -8.01 -0.84 -3.31
C LEU A 60 -9.31 -1.52 -3.76
N GLU A 61 -10.47 -0.90 -3.55
CA GLU A 61 -11.74 -1.46 -4.02
C GLU A 61 -11.80 -1.57 -5.55
N PRO A 62 -11.48 -0.53 -6.34
CA PRO A 62 -11.45 -0.65 -7.79
C PRO A 62 -10.44 -1.69 -8.30
N ILE A 63 -9.25 -1.79 -7.67
CA ILE A 63 -8.25 -2.81 -8.01
C ILE A 63 -8.82 -4.21 -7.75
N GLN A 64 -9.46 -4.41 -6.59
CA GLN A 64 -10.06 -5.70 -6.23
C GLN A 64 -11.24 -6.07 -7.14
N ASP A 65 -12.10 -5.10 -7.44
CA ASP A 65 -13.24 -5.34 -8.34
C ASP A 65 -12.79 -5.73 -9.76
N ARG A 66 -11.65 -5.21 -10.21
CA ARG A 66 -11.11 -5.49 -11.57
C ARG A 66 -10.27 -6.76 -11.65
N TRP A 67 -9.40 -7.00 -10.67
CA TRP A 67 -8.33 -7.98 -10.76
C TRP A 67 -8.45 -9.16 -9.78
N GLY A 68 -9.48 -9.16 -8.93
CA GLY A 68 -9.68 -10.20 -7.94
C GLY A 68 -9.18 -9.82 -6.55
N ARG A 69 -9.29 -10.77 -5.62
CA ARG A 69 -9.06 -10.54 -4.21
C ARG A 69 -7.66 -10.02 -3.90
N ILE A 70 -7.59 -8.92 -3.13
CA ILE A 70 -6.35 -8.36 -2.63
C ILE A 70 -5.93 -9.06 -1.32
N THR A 71 -4.65 -9.36 -1.21
CA THR A 71 -3.97 -9.73 0.03
C THR A 71 -3.10 -8.56 0.49
N ILE A 72 -3.39 -8.01 1.68
CA ILE A 72 -2.57 -6.96 2.29
C ILE A 72 -1.31 -7.61 2.84
N ARG A 73 -0.12 -7.20 2.37
CA ARG A 73 1.18 -7.61 2.91
C ARG A 73 1.60 -6.75 4.08
N SER A 74 1.51 -5.44 3.91
CA SER A 74 1.71 -4.44 4.95
C SER A 74 1.01 -3.16 4.56
N ALA A 75 0.53 -2.40 5.53
CA ALA A 75 -0.10 -1.12 5.25
C ALA A 75 0.37 -0.08 6.26
N TYR A 76 -0.44 0.22 7.28
CA TYR A 76 -0.08 1.15 8.33
C TYR A 76 1.15 0.69 9.13
N ARG A 77 2.05 1.63 9.45
CA ARG A 77 3.12 1.46 10.44
C ARG A 77 3.09 2.63 11.42
N SER A 78 3.14 2.30 12.72
CA SER A 78 3.38 3.33 13.73
C SER A 78 4.80 3.89 13.60
N ARG A 79 5.02 5.11 14.08
CA ARG A 79 6.35 5.74 14.06
C ARG A 79 7.41 4.89 14.74
N GLU A 80 7.05 4.25 15.87
CA GLU A 80 7.95 3.37 16.62
C GLU A 80 8.34 2.13 15.80
N VAL A 81 7.36 1.45 15.19
CA VAL A 81 7.60 0.27 14.34
C VAL A 81 8.43 0.63 13.11
N ASN A 82 8.12 1.77 12.48
CA ASN A 82 8.87 2.21 11.31
C ASN A 82 10.31 2.61 11.66
N GLN A 83 10.51 3.33 12.76
CA GLN A 83 11.85 3.72 13.22
C GLN A 83 12.72 2.50 13.53
N LEU A 84 12.16 1.51 14.26
CA LEU A 84 12.89 0.27 14.51
C LEU A 84 13.25 -0.45 13.21
N GLY A 85 12.33 -0.52 12.24
CA GLY A 85 12.62 -1.11 10.93
C GLY A 85 13.74 -0.38 10.18
N CYS A 86 13.76 0.95 10.23
CA CYS A 86 14.81 1.78 9.65
C CYS A 86 16.17 1.54 10.34
N ASP A 87 16.21 1.50 11.66
CA ASP A 87 17.42 1.26 12.44
C ASP A 87 18.01 -0.13 12.17
N MET A 88 17.16 -1.15 12.08
CA MET A 88 17.57 -2.52 11.74
C MET A 88 18.11 -2.62 10.32
N GLN A 89 17.51 -1.93 9.36
CA GLN A 89 18.02 -1.84 8.00
C GLN A 89 19.37 -1.15 7.95
N ALA A 90 19.54 -0.03 8.65
CA ALA A 90 20.82 0.69 8.75
C ALA A 90 21.92 -0.18 9.40
N ALA A 91 21.53 -1.06 10.32
CA ALA A 91 22.42 -2.07 10.93
C ALA A 91 22.70 -3.28 10.01
N GLY A 92 22.23 -3.29 8.77
CA GLY A 92 22.42 -4.36 7.80
C GLY A 92 21.67 -5.66 8.10
N LYS A 93 20.62 -5.62 8.91
CA LYS A 93 19.80 -6.80 9.22
C LYS A 93 18.91 -7.15 8.04
N ALA A 94 18.92 -8.42 7.65
CA ALA A 94 18.08 -8.91 6.54
C ALA A 94 16.57 -8.86 6.89
N GLY A 95 15.74 -8.63 5.88
CA GLY A 95 14.28 -8.63 6.00
C GLY A 95 13.67 -7.27 6.35
N TYR A 96 14.46 -6.27 6.67
CA TYR A 96 13.99 -4.90 6.91
C TYR A 96 14.15 -4.05 5.66
N ASN A 97 13.09 -3.31 5.31
CA ASN A 97 13.08 -2.38 4.18
C ASN A 97 12.18 -1.18 4.56
N CYS A 98 12.73 -0.28 5.35
CA CYS A 98 12.04 0.90 5.87
C CYS A 98 12.89 2.16 5.62
N SER A 99 12.26 3.20 5.10
CA SER A 99 12.83 4.55 5.10
C SER A 99 12.64 5.21 6.48
N SER A 100 13.24 6.39 6.67
CA SER A 100 13.03 7.16 7.91
C SER A 100 11.55 7.53 8.12
N ASN A 101 11.19 7.96 9.33
CA ASN A 101 9.82 8.38 9.63
C ASN A 101 9.40 9.57 8.76
N GLU A 102 10.30 10.51 8.50
CA GLU A 102 10.05 11.69 7.66
C GLU A 102 9.79 11.27 6.20
N ALA A 103 10.53 10.31 5.68
CA ALA A 103 10.36 9.80 4.33
C ALA A 103 9.11 8.90 4.16
N ASN A 104 8.60 8.35 5.27
CA ASN A 104 7.38 7.54 5.31
C ASN A 104 6.15 8.30 5.82
N ALA A 105 6.28 9.57 6.16
CA ALA A 105 5.16 10.45 6.50
C ALA A 105 4.21 10.55 5.31
N ALA A 106 2.90 10.48 5.55
CA ALA A 106 1.87 10.36 4.49
C ALA A 106 2.11 9.17 3.52
N GLY A 107 3.00 8.25 3.89
CA GLY A 107 3.26 6.98 3.22
C GLY A 107 2.72 5.82 4.05
N HIS A 108 3.61 4.98 4.61
CA HIS A 108 3.19 3.92 5.54
C HIS A 108 2.83 4.45 6.95
N ILE A 109 3.28 5.64 7.34
CA ILE A 109 2.86 6.30 8.58
C ILE A 109 1.67 7.20 8.26
N TRP A 110 0.47 6.64 8.34
CA TRP A 110 -0.77 7.28 7.89
C TRP A 110 -1.22 8.46 8.76
N ASP A 111 -0.83 8.44 10.03
CA ASP A 111 -1.14 9.45 11.03
C ASP A 111 0.00 10.50 11.20
N MET A 112 0.78 10.68 10.15
CA MET A 112 1.82 11.71 10.07
C MET A 112 1.73 12.42 8.72
N LEU A 113 1.50 13.73 8.75
CA LEU A 113 1.49 14.57 7.55
C LEU A 113 2.90 14.62 6.93
N ASP A 114 2.99 14.79 5.61
CA ASP A 114 4.26 15.04 4.94
C ASP A 114 4.89 16.39 5.33
N ALA A 115 6.07 16.68 4.82
CA ALA A 115 6.79 17.93 5.11
C ALA A 115 6.03 19.20 4.67
N ASN A 116 5.03 19.07 3.80
CA ASN A 116 4.19 20.16 3.30
C ASN A 116 2.82 20.22 3.99
N GLY A 117 2.57 19.35 4.97
CA GLY A 117 1.31 19.27 5.70
C GLY A 117 0.20 18.50 4.99
N HIS A 118 0.50 17.69 3.96
CA HIS A 118 -0.48 16.89 3.24
C HIS A 118 -0.65 15.50 3.84
N LYS A 119 -1.82 14.93 3.60
CA LYS A 119 -2.23 13.59 4.01
C LYS A 119 -1.91 12.56 2.94
N GLY A 120 -1.63 11.32 3.36
CA GLY A 120 -1.46 10.20 2.45
C GLY A 120 -1.45 8.86 3.16
N ALA A 121 -1.61 7.79 2.40
CA ALA A 121 -1.57 6.42 2.88
C ALA A 121 -1.03 5.47 1.81
N THR A 122 -0.27 4.46 2.23
CA THR A 122 0.28 3.42 1.36
C THR A 122 -0.05 2.04 1.91
N ALA A 123 -0.43 1.12 1.01
CA ALA A 123 -0.48 -0.30 1.31
C ALA A 123 0.36 -1.09 0.31
N CYS A 124 1.09 -2.09 0.81
CA CYS A 124 1.73 -3.11 -0.01
C CYS A 124 0.73 -4.26 -0.19
N ILE A 125 0.38 -4.55 -1.43
CA ILE A 125 -0.62 -5.55 -1.78
C ILE A 125 -0.06 -6.61 -2.72
N VAL A 126 -0.73 -7.78 -2.74
CA VAL A 126 -0.62 -8.81 -3.77
C VAL A 126 -2.02 -9.14 -4.26
N ILE A 127 -2.16 -9.37 -5.54
CA ILE A 127 -3.40 -9.85 -6.18
C ILE A 127 -3.08 -11.24 -6.73
N PRO A 128 -3.40 -12.33 -6.00
CA PRO A 128 -3.03 -13.69 -6.42
C PRO A 128 -3.56 -14.04 -7.82
N ASP A 129 -4.83 -13.75 -8.09
CA ASP A 129 -5.45 -14.04 -9.39
C ASP A 129 -4.74 -13.32 -10.57
N PHE A 130 -4.29 -12.07 -10.32
CA PHE A 130 -3.48 -11.34 -11.30
C PHE A 130 -2.12 -11.99 -11.50
N ALA A 131 -1.42 -12.33 -10.42
CA ALA A 131 -0.09 -12.94 -10.49
C ALA A 131 -0.11 -14.30 -11.18
N ASP A 132 -1.15 -15.10 -10.96
CA ASP A 132 -1.34 -16.41 -11.61
C ASP A 132 -1.66 -16.28 -13.11
N ALA A 133 -2.43 -15.26 -13.48
CA ALA A 133 -2.77 -14.98 -14.88
C ALA A 133 -1.65 -14.29 -15.68
N HIS A 134 -0.70 -13.67 -15.00
CA HIS A 134 0.39 -12.87 -15.60
C HIS A 134 1.75 -13.29 -15.01
N PRO A 135 2.24 -14.51 -15.34
CA PRO A 135 3.44 -15.07 -14.73
C PRO A 135 4.76 -14.59 -15.35
N GLU A 136 4.71 -13.93 -16.52
CA GLU A 136 5.90 -13.60 -17.29
C GLU A 136 6.61 -12.35 -16.76
N GLU A 137 7.93 -12.29 -16.96
CA GLU A 137 8.72 -11.12 -16.57
C GLU A 137 8.23 -9.86 -17.28
N GLY A 138 7.89 -8.83 -16.53
CA GLY A 138 7.36 -7.58 -17.06
C GLY A 138 5.84 -7.44 -17.01
N ASP A 139 5.10 -8.51 -16.74
CA ASP A 139 3.62 -8.50 -16.71
C ASP A 139 3.03 -7.53 -15.67
N TRP A 140 3.81 -7.16 -14.65
CA TRP A 140 3.41 -6.11 -13.71
C TRP A 140 3.01 -4.80 -14.41
N GLN A 141 3.52 -4.55 -15.63
CA GLN A 141 3.20 -3.36 -16.42
C GLN A 141 1.73 -3.32 -16.83
N VAL A 142 1.09 -4.47 -17.04
CA VAL A 142 -0.35 -4.55 -17.34
C VAL A 142 -1.17 -3.96 -16.21
N LEU A 143 -0.81 -4.28 -14.96
CA LEU A 143 -1.46 -3.69 -13.78
C LEU A 143 -1.14 -2.20 -13.65
N ALA A 144 0.12 -1.82 -13.89
CA ALA A 144 0.55 -0.42 -13.83
C ALA A 144 -0.19 0.45 -14.86
N GLU A 145 -0.32 -0.01 -16.11
CA GLU A 145 -1.03 0.68 -17.19
C GLU A 145 -2.50 0.90 -16.83
N TRP A 146 -3.16 -0.14 -16.32
CA TRP A 146 -4.56 -0.03 -15.95
C TRP A 146 -4.75 0.94 -14.76
N ILE A 147 -3.92 0.84 -13.71
CA ILE A 147 -4.00 1.76 -12.57
C ILE A 147 -3.72 3.20 -13.02
N ASP A 148 -2.74 3.40 -13.92
CA ASP A 148 -2.42 4.73 -14.41
C ASP A 148 -3.56 5.33 -15.23
N ALA A 149 -4.28 4.53 -16.00
CA ALA A 149 -5.39 5.00 -16.81
C ALA A 149 -6.65 5.33 -15.97
N GLU A 150 -6.95 4.52 -14.95
CA GLU A 150 -8.27 4.48 -14.33
C GLU A 150 -8.32 5.07 -12.91
N LEU A 151 -7.19 5.12 -12.17
CA LEU A 151 -7.22 5.42 -10.75
C LEU A 151 -6.43 6.69 -10.37
N PRO A 152 -6.87 7.42 -9.31
CA PRO A 152 -6.23 8.64 -8.83
C PRO A 152 -5.06 8.33 -7.87
N TYR A 153 -4.16 7.41 -8.23
CA TYR A 153 -3.03 7.05 -7.39
C TYR A 153 -1.97 8.16 -7.32
N SER A 154 -1.21 8.18 -6.24
CA SER A 154 -0.03 9.04 -6.10
C SER A 154 1.24 8.36 -6.57
N SER A 155 1.54 7.19 -6.03
CA SER A 155 2.70 6.42 -6.46
C SER A 155 2.43 4.92 -6.43
N LEU A 156 3.13 4.20 -7.33
CA LEU A 156 3.21 2.75 -7.37
C LEU A 156 4.68 2.33 -7.26
N TYR A 157 4.96 1.26 -6.51
CA TYR A 157 6.28 0.66 -6.47
C TYR A 157 6.17 -0.86 -6.52
N PHE A 158 6.59 -1.46 -7.64
CA PHE A 158 6.46 -2.89 -7.90
C PHE A 158 7.64 -3.70 -7.40
N PHE A 159 7.37 -4.90 -6.88
CA PHE A 159 8.34 -5.90 -6.44
C PHE A 159 8.24 -7.17 -7.29
N PRO A 160 9.35 -7.93 -7.47
CA PRO A 160 9.36 -9.06 -8.40
C PRO A 160 8.55 -10.28 -7.95
N ARG A 161 8.33 -10.44 -6.63
CA ARG A 161 7.62 -11.61 -6.13
C ARG A 161 6.11 -11.38 -6.16
N LEU A 162 5.39 -12.17 -6.95
CA LEU A 162 3.92 -12.11 -7.12
C LEU A 162 3.42 -10.72 -7.50
N TRP A 163 4.25 -9.95 -8.17
CA TRP A 163 3.98 -8.56 -8.56
C TRP A 163 3.46 -7.70 -7.39
N ALA A 164 3.95 -7.98 -6.18
CA ALA A 164 3.58 -7.17 -5.03
C ALA A 164 3.83 -5.70 -5.33
N VAL A 165 2.91 -4.84 -4.93
CA VAL A 165 2.99 -3.41 -5.24
C VAL A 165 2.61 -2.56 -4.03
N ASN A 166 3.43 -1.54 -3.74
CA ASN A 166 2.99 -0.44 -2.91
C ASN A 166 2.08 0.45 -3.73
N VAL A 167 0.84 0.62 -3.27
CA VAL A 167 -0.16 1.52 -3.84
C VAL A 167 -0.36 2.66 -2.88
N SER A 168 -0.14 3.90 -3.33
CA SER A 168 -0.19 5.09 -2.49
C SER A 168 -1.27 6.06 -2.95
N TRP A 169 -2.10 6.46 -2.01
CA TRP A 169 -3.00 7.60 -2.12
C TRP A 169 -2.37 8.83 -1.44
N HIS A 170 -2.55 10.03 -2.00
CA HIS A 170 -2.05 11.26 -1.42
C HIS A 170 -2.90 12.46 -1.87
N GLU A 171 -3.08 13.48 -1.01
CA GLU A 171 -3.84 14.70 -1.34
C GLU A 171 -3.25 15.46 -2.54
N ARG A 172 -1.94 15.33 -2.78
CA ARG A 172 -1.21 15.88 -3.93
C ARG A 172 -0.53 14.73 -4.67
N PRO A 173 -1.24 14.04 -5.57
CA PRO A 173 -0.71 12.85 -6.23
C PRO A 173 0.45 13.20 -7.18
N GLU A 174 1.54 12.41 -7.10
CA GLU A 174 2.72 12.55 -7.96
C GLU A 174 2.56 11.83 -9.30
N ARG A 175 1.66 10.87 -9.40
CA ARG A 175 1.47 9.95 -10.53
C ARG A 175 2.77 9.29 -10.96
N ARG A 176 3.46 8.70 -10.00
CA ARG A 176 4.78 8.12 -10.16
C ARG A 176 4.72 6.60 -10.10
N VAL A 177 5.36 5.94 -11.07
CA VAL A 177 5.52 4.49 -11.06
C VAL A 177 7.00 4.14 -11.10
N ASP A 178 7.44 3.36 -10.11
CA ASP A 178 8.79 2.80 -10.05
C ASP A 178 8.69 1.28 -9.88
N SER A 179 9.72 0.54 -10.33
CA SER A 179 9.75 -0.90 -10.20
C SER A 179 11.12 -1.41 -9.79
N TYR A 180 11.12 -2.34 -8.82
CA TYR A 180 12.26 -3.22 -8.55
C TYR A 180 12.14 -4.56 -9.29
N ALA A 181 10.93 -4.89 -9.78
CA ALA A 181 10.74 -5.96 -10.74
C ALA A 181 11.29 -5.54 -12.12
N ALA A 182 11.75 -6.51 -12.91
CA ALA A 182 12.22 -6.22 -14.26
C ALA A 182 11.05 -5.87 -15.22
N PRO A 183 11.21 -4.90 -16.13
CA PRO A 183 12.31 -3.94 -16.21
C PRO A 183 12.33 -2.97 -15.03
N LYS A 184 13.50 -2.79 -14.40
CA LYS A 184 13.66 -1.97 -13.19
C LYS A 184 13.74 -0.49 -13.51
N GLY A 185 13.31 0.33 -12.55
CA GLY A 185 13.44 1.78 -12.58
C GLY A 185 12.13 2.51 -12.73
N ARG A 186 12.21 3.76 -13.19
CA ARG A 186 11.06 4.59 -13.46
C ARG A 186 10.33 4.08 -14.70
N TRP A 187 9.03 3.83 -14.55
CA TRP A 187 8.16 3.47 -15.65
C TRP A 187 7.32 4.69 -16.07
N SER A 188 6.99 4.75 -17.34
CA SER A 188 6.04 5.71 -17.90
C SER A 188 5.11 4.97 -18.86
N PRO A 189 3.81 5.31 -18.89
CA PRO A 189 2.90 4.64 -19.80
C PRO A 189 3.37 4.76 -21.25
N PRO A 190 3.16 3.73 -22.07
CA PRO A 190 3.46 3.79 -23.49
C PRO A 190 2.72 4.99 -24.10
N LYS A 191 3.41 5.78 -24.92
CA LYS A 191 2.77 6.90 -25.65
C LYS A 191 1.63 6.32 -26.49
N LEU A 192 0.43 6.92 -26.41
CA LEU A 192 -0.73 6.55 -27.22
C LEU A 192 -0.32 6.34 -28.70
N GLY A 193 -0.26 5.09 -29.14
CA GLY A 193 0.20 4.68 -30.46
C GLY A 193 0.61 3.23 -30.57
N SER A 194 0.85 2.53 -29.45
CA SER A 194 1.11 1.09 -29.39
C SER A 194 0.02 0.40 -28.55
N SER A 195 -1.14 0.18 -29.16
CA SER A 195 -2.30 -0.46 -28.54
C SER A 195 -2.01 -1.94 -28.30
N LEU A 196 -1.96 -2.33 -27.02
CA LEU A 196 -2.43 -3.64 -26.58
C LEU A 196 -3.82 -3.41 -25.97
N ALA A 197 -4.88 -3.61 -26.76
CA ALA A 197 -6.24 -3.55 -26.25
C ALA A 197 -6.43 -4.63 -25.17
N PRO A 198 -6.96 -4.30 -23.97
CA PRO A 198 -7.21 -5.30 -22.95
C PRO A 198 -8.26 -6.30 -23.43
N GLN A 199 -7.90 -7.59 -23.41
CA GLN A 199 -8.86 -8.66 -23.63
C GLN A 199 -9.84 -8.71 -22.44
N PRO A 200 -11.16 -8.85 -22.67
CA PRO A 200 -12.12 -8.98 -21.59
C PRO A 200 -11.92 -10.32 -20.87
N PHE A 201 -11.86 -10.28 -19.55
CA PHE A 201 -11.91 -11.46 -18.69
C PHE A 201 -13.30 -12.10 -18.84
N GLU A 202 -13.41 -13.22 -19.55
CA GLU A 202 -14.60 -14.07 -19.50
C GLU A 202 -14.57 -14.85 -18.18
N LYS A 203 -15.58 -14.62 -17.35
CA LYS A 203 -15.83 -15.45 -16.15
C LYS A 203 -16.52 -16.72 -16.64
N GLU A 204 -15.85 -17.87 -16.50
CA GLU A 204 -16.52 -19.17 -16.46
C GLU A 204 -17.22 -19.41 -15.12
#